data_18ae8f571c61e7b7a673be60963d80a0
#
_entry.id   18ae8f571c61e7b7a673be60963d80a0
#
_cell.length_a   1.000
_cell.length_b   1.000
_cell.length_c   1.000
_cell.angle_alpha   90.00
_cell.angle_beta   90.00
_cell.angle_gamma   90.00
#
_symmetry.space_group_name_H-M   'P 1'
#
loop_
_entity.id
_entity.type
_entity.pdbx_description
1 polymer ?
#
loop_
_entity_poly.entity_id
_entity_poly.type
_entity_poly.pdbx_seq_one_letter_code
_entity_poly.pdbx_strand_id
1 'polypeptide(L)'
;MASIPSTDVPLPLQRVLKWLIRILTIWQISGDGDGLAIGGNHFIHAVRRNIDLNMILLNNRIYGLTKGQYSPTSERGFVSKSSPYGTVEDPFHPAELAFGARGRFFARCIAVDGAASVEVLKAAANHKGASVVEVLQNCVIFNDGTHASVATKEGRAKNAIYLEHGKPMLFGENKEFGLMQEGFGLKVVKLGENGITEKDILIHDAHCQDNTLQLKLALMEGPDFPIALGVIREVEAPTYNDAVAEQIEEVKGKKKYHNFQELLMTNDTWEVK
;
A
#
# COMPACT_ATOMS: atom_id res chain seq x y z
N MET A 1 11.89 -9.42 16.11
CA MET A 1 11.11 -9.52 14.87
C MET A 1 10.22 -10.75 14.97
N ALA A 2 8.92 -10.61 15.16
CA ALA A 2 8.00 -11.74 15.19
C ALA A 2 7.28 -11.79 13.85
N SER A 3 7.51 -12.83 13.06
CA SER A 3 6.76 -13.13 11.85
C SER A 3 5.63 -14.09 12.20
N ILE A 4 4.40 -13.72 11.90
CA ILE A 4 3.24 -14.62 12.03
C ILE A 4 2.84 -15.01 10.61
N PRO A 5 2.77 -16.32 10.28
CA PRO A 5 2.37 -16.77 8.96
C PRO A 5 0.93 -16.37 8.64
N SER A 6 0.70 -16.07 7.38
CA SER A 6 -0.57 -15.59 6.84
C SER A 6 -1.63 -16.68 6.82
N THR A 7 -2.59 -16.57 7.68
CA THR A 7 -3.95 -17.08 7.51
C THR A 7 -4.89 -15.99 7.98
N ASP A 8 -6.11 -15.99 7.57
CA ASP A 8 -7.17 -14.95 7.60
C ASP A 8 -7.33 -14.07 8.86
N VAL A 9 -6.46 -14.19 9.86
CA VAL A 9 -6.56 -13.51 11.17
C VAL A 9 -5.37 -12.59 11.53
N PRO A 10 -4.32 -12.38 10.71
CA PRO A 10 -3.13 -11.65 11.18
C PRO A 10 -3.40 -10.17 11.49
N LEU A 11 -4.14 -9.46 10.65
CA LEU A 11 -4.35 -8.02 10.81
C LEU A 11 -5.05 -7.61 12.11
N PRO A 12 -6.13 -8.27 12.57
CA PRO A 12 -6.75 -7.95 13.86
C PRO A 12 -5.80 -8.17 15.03
N LEU A 13 -5.08 -9.29 15.04
CA LEU A 13 -4.14 -9.62 16.12
C LEU A 13 -2.97 -8.64 16.17
N GLN A 14 -2.40 -8.29 15.03
CA GLN A 14 -1.29 -7.35 14.93
C GLN A 14 -1.69 -5.94 15.37
N ARG A 15 -2.91 -5.52 15.08
CA ARG A 15 -3.47 -4.26 15.59
C ARG A 15 -3.56 -4.25 17.11
N VAL A 16 -4.00 -5.34 17.72
CA VAL A 16 -4.05 -5.48 19.19
C VAL A 16 -2.64 -5.48 19.77
N LEU A 17 -1.69 -6.22 19.18
CA LEU A 17 -0.29 -6.23 19.61
C LEU A 17 0.34 -4.82 19.54
N LYS A 18 0.13 -4.09 18.46
CA LYS A 18 0.65 -2.72 18.34
C LYS A 18 0.02 -1.76 19.35
N TRP A 19 -1.25 -1.96 19.68
CA TRP A 19 -1.91 -1.17 20.69
C TRP A 19 -1.36 -1.44 22.10
N LEU A 20 -1.06 -2.71 22.39
CA LEU A 20 -0.49 -3.13 23.68
C LEU A 20 0.99 -2.79 23.81
N ILE A 21 1.77 -2.93 22.72
CA ILE A 21 3.24 -2.80 22.74
C ILE A 21 3.65 -1.80 21.65
N ARG A 22 3.58 -0.51 21.97
CA ARG A 22 3.80 0.61 21.04
C ARG A 22 5.21 0.67 20.42
N ILE A 23 6.22 0.13 21.11
CA ILE A 23 7.61 0.13 20.66
C ILE A 23 7.91 -0.90 19.56
N LEU A 24 7.00 -1.83 19.28
CA LEU A 24 7.22 -2.85 18.26
C LEU A 24 7.04 -2.28 16.86
N THR A 25 7.99 -2.57 15.98
CA THR A 25 7.78 -2.46 14.53
C THR A 25 7.11 -3.75 14.05
N ILE A 26 5.88 -3.65 13.56
CA ILE A 26 5.08 -4.79 13.14
C ILE A 26 5.07 -4.86 11.63
N TRP A 27 5.42 -6.04 11.10
CA TRP A 27 5.32 -6.38 9.68
C TRP A 27 4.25 -7.46 9.48
N GLN A 28 3.30 -7.15 8.61
CA GLN A 28 2.29 -8.10 8.14
C GLN A 28 2.60 -8.43 6.68
N ILE A 29 2.75 -9.70 6.38
CA ILE A 29 2.98 -10.19 5.01
C ILE A 29 1.76 -10.99 4.60
N SER A 30 1.17 -10.67 3.46
CA SER A 30 -0.01 -11.33 2.90
C SER A 30 0.12 -11.47 1.39
N GLY A 31 -0.48 -12.51 0.82
CA GLY A 31 -0.74 -12.56 -0.60
C GLY A 31 -1.83 -11.57 -1.00
N ASP A 32 -1.90 -11.24 -2.29
CA ASP A 32 -2.94 -10.41 -2.87
C ASP A 32 -4.34 -11.01 -2.64
N GLY A 33 -4.47 -12.32 -2.78
CA GLY A 33 -5.71 -13.05 -2.52
C GLY A 33 -6.18 -12.91 -1.09
N ASP A 34 -5.32 -13.24 -0.11
CA ASP A 34 -5.68 -13.16 1.31
C ASP A 34 -5.93 -11.72 1.76
N GLY A 35 -5.07 -10.79 1.36
CA GLY A 35 -5.12 -9.41 1.80
C GLY A 35 -6.31 -8.63 1.25
N LEU A 36 -6.73 -8.91 0.02
CA LEU A 36 -7.73 -8.10 -0.70
C LEU A 36 -9.10 -8.78 -0.87
N ALA A 37 -9.18 -10.11 -0.72
CA ALA A 37 -10.46 -10.81 -0.68
C ALA A 37 -10.97 -10.91 0.76
N ILE A 38 -10.72 -12.04 1.44
CA ILE A 38 -11.21 -12.28 2.80
C ILE A 38 -10.65 -11.27 3.80
N GLY A 39 -9.39 -10.82 3.62
CA GLY A 39 -8.74 -9.79 4.41
C GLY A 39 -9.13 -8.36 4.07
N GLY A 40 -9.86 -8.13 2.96
CA GLY A 40 -10.10 -6.78 2.41
C GLY A 40 -10.73 -5.80 3.39
N ASN A 41 -11.70 -6.25 4.18
CA ASN A 41 -12.30 -5.41 5.22
C ASN A 41 -11.28 -4.98 6.29
N HIS A 42 -10.42 -5.89 6.71
CA HIS A 42 -9.36 -5.60 7.69
C HIS A 42 -8.30 -4.68 7.11
N PHE A 43 -7.93 -4.89 5.84
CA PHE A 43 -7.01 -4.04 5.10
C PHE A 43 -7.52 -2.59 5.06
N ILE A 44 -8.74 -2.36 4.56
CA ILE A 44 -9.36 -1.03 4.47
C ILE A 44 -9.38 -0.35 5.85
N HIS A 45 -9.80 -1.05 6.90
CA HIS A 45 -9.91 -0.47 8.23
C HIS A 45 -8.57 -0.24 8.93
N ALA A 46 -7.52 -1.02 8.64
CA ALA A 46 -6.17 -0.76 9.13
C ALA A 46 -5.59 0.51 8.50
N VAL A 47 -5.70 0.62 7.17
CA VAL A 47 -5.25 1.78 6.39
C VAL A 47 -6.01 3.05 6.79
N ARG A 48 -7.36 3.00 6.82
CA ARG A 48 -8.22 4.13 7.19
C ARG A 48 -7.91 4.70 8.57
N ARG A 49 -7.60 3.84 9.52
CA ARG A 49 -7.26 4.25 10.90
C ARG A 49 -5.81 4.67 11.07
N ASN A 50 -5.02 4.57 10.03
CA ASN A 50 -3.58 4.82 10.09
C ASN A 50 -2.91 4.07 11.27
N ILE A 51 -3.19 2.77 11.38
CA ILE A 51 -2.56 1.92 12.39
C ILE A 51 -1.07 1.79 12.08
N ASP A 52 -0.23 2.07 13.05
CA ASP A 52 1.22 2.03 12.89
C ASP A 52 1.72 0.58 12.68
N LEU A 53 1.67 0.13 11.43
CA LEU A 53 2.12 -1.19 10.98
C LEU A 53 2.49 -1.18 9.49
N ASN A 54 3.38 -2.08 9.10
CA ASN A 54 3.84 -2.25 7.72
C ASN A 54 3.16 -3.46 7.09
N MET A 55 2.42 -3.26 6.00
CA MET A 55 1.73 -4.30 5.26
C MET A 55 2.46 -4.55 3.94
N ILE A 56 2.95 -5.78 3.75
CA ILE A 56 3.54 -6.24 2.49
C ILE A 56 2.48 -7.10 1.78
N LEU A 57 2.05 -6.68 0.60
CA LEU A 57 1.20 -7.43 -0.31
C LEU A 57 2.06 -8.08 -1.38
N LEU A 58 2.20 -9.41 -1.33
CA LEU A 58 2.86 -10.19 -2.38
C LEU A 58 1.85 -10.39 -3.52
N ASN A 59 1.94 -9.55 -4.55
CA ASN A 59 1.00 -9.55 -5.67
C ASN A 59 1.52 -10.44 -6.81
N ASN A 60 1.06 -11.67 -6.85
CA ASN A 60 1.33 -12.63 -7.93
C ASN A 60 0.08 -12.94 -8.77
N ARG A 61 -1.02 -12.23 -8.55
CA ARG A 61 -2.28 -12.33 -9.28
C ARG A 61 -2.87 -13.74 -9.30
N ILE A 62 -2.68 -14.53 -8.21
CA ILE A 62 -3.17 -15.91 -8.11
C ILE A 62 -3.23 -16.40 -6.68
N TYR A 63 -4.18 -17.27 -6.34
CA TYR A 63 -4.12 -18.06 -5.13
C TYR A 63 -3.18 -19.26 -5.33
N GLY A 64 -1.94 -19.16 -4.86
CA GLY A 64 -0.95 -20.23 -4.99
C GLY A 64 -1.19 -21.41 -4.03
N LEU A 65 -1.51 -21.12 -2.75
CA LEU A 65 -1.69 -22.14 -1.71
C LEU A 65 -2.82 -23.12 -2.03
N THR A 66 -3.92 -22.64 -2.57
CA THR A 66 -5.10 -23.43 -2.92
C THR A 66 -5.05 -24.01 -4.35
N LYS A 67 -3.88 -23.93 -5.00
CA LYS A 67 -3.53 -24.56 -6.28
C LYS A 67 -4.11 -23.88 -7.52
N GLY A 68 -4.15 -22.53 -7.54
CA GLY A 68 -4.28 -21.76 -8.77
C GLY A 68 -5.69 -21.25 -9.09
N GLN A 69 -6.48 -20.89 -8.09
CA GLN A 69 -7.68 -20.09 -8.31
C GLN A 69 -7.28 -18.64 -8.61
N TYR A 70 -8.11 -17.94 -9.40
CA TYR A 70 -7.91 -16.52 -9.61
C TYR A 70 -8.07 -15.72 -8.30
N SER A 71 -7.24 -14.72 -8.12
CA SER A 71 -7.27 -13.79 -6.98
C SER A 71 -8.00 -12.49 -7.36
N PRO A 72 -8.29 -11.60 -6.41
CA PRO A 72 -8.89 -10.30 -6.72
C PRO A 72 -8.08 -9.42 -7.68
N THR A 73 -6.78 -9.67 -7.83
CA THR A 73 -5.90 -8.93 -8.74
C THR A 73 -5.63 -9.66 -10.06
N SER A 74 -6.23 -10.83 -10.27
CA SER A 74 -6.14 -11.57 -11.54
C SER A 74 -6.83 -10.79 -12.65
N GLU A 75 -6.22 -10.75 -13.82
CA GLU A 75 -6.75 -10.02 -14.98
C GLU A 75 -8.08 -10.62 -15.47
N ARG A 76 -8.93 -9.77 -16.03
CA ARG A 76 -10.15 -10.22 -16.71
C ARG A 76 -9.82 -11.20 -17.82
N GLY A 77 -10.54 -12.30 -17.89
CA GLY A 77 -10.31 -13.37 -18.85
C GLY A 77 -9.26 -14.40 -18.42
N PHE A 78 -8.67 -14.26 -17.22
CA PHE A 78 -7.70 -15.24 -16.71
C PHE A 78 -8.31 -16.64 -16.59
N VAL A 79 -7.72 -17.61 -17.27
CA VAL A 79 -8.18 -19.01 -17.28
C VAL A 79 -7.46 -19.81 -16.21
N SER A 80 -8.23 -20.50 -15.37
CA SER A 80 -7.73 -21.41 -14.35
C SER A 80 -8.54 -22.70 -14.32
N LYS A 81 -8.10 -23.68 -13.53
CA LYS A 81 -8.87 -24.95 -13.38
C LYS A 81 -10.28 -24.71 -12.80
N SER A 82 -10.43 -23.74 -11.93
CA SER A 82 -11.73 -23.36 -11.34
C SER A 82 -12.52 -22.37 -12.18
N SER A 83 -11.90 -21.74 -13.17
CA SER A 83 -12.51 -20.75 -14.07
C SER A 83 -12.10 -21.08 -15.52
N PRO A 84 -12.57 -22.21 -16.09
CA PRO A 84 -12.10 -22.71 -17.38
C PRO A 84 -12.49 -21.83 -18.56
N TYR A 85 -13.46 -20.93 -18.38
CA TYR A 85 -13.92 -19.98 -19.42
C TYR A 85 -13.37 -18.56 -19.22
N GLY A 86 -12.46 -18.39 -18.26
CA GLY A 86 -11.88 -17.10 -17.88
C GLY A 86 -12.71 -16.35 -16.83
N THR A 87 -12.07 -15.42 -16.14
CA THR A 87 -12.71 -14.53 -15.17
C THR A 87 -13.50 -13.43 -15.90
N VAL A 88 -14.60 -12.98 -15.30
CA VAL A 88 -15.43 -11.87 -15.84
C VAL A 88 -15.33 -10.60 -15.00
N GLU A 89 -14.63 -10.67 -13.89
CA GLU A 89 -14.42 -9.57 -12.94
C GLU A 89 -13.25 -8.70 -13.37
N ASP A 90 -13.33 -7.41 -13.05
CA ASP A 90 -12.20 -6.51 -13.19
C ASP A 90 -11.26 -6.64 -11.97
N PRO A 91 -9.94 -6.59 -12.18
CA PRO A 91 -9.00 -6.75 -11.09
C PRO A 91 -9.03 -5.57 -10.12
N PHE A 92 -8.79 -5.84 -8.84
CA PHE A 92 -8.45 -4.80 -7.90
C PHE A 92 -7.03 -4.29 -8.13
N HIS A 93 -6.88 -2.98 -8.09
CA HIS A 93 -5.57 -2.33 -7.95
C HIS A 93 -5.33 -2.03 -6.47
N PRO A 94 -4.31 -2.62 -5.82
CA PRO A 94 -4.04 -2.41 -4.40
C PRO A 94 -3.90 -0.93 -4.01
N ALA A 95 -3.36 -0.11 -4.92
CA ALA A 95 -3.25 1.33 -4.73
C ALA A 95 -4.61 2.02 -4.62
N GLU A 96 -5.59 1.66 -5.46
CA GLU A 96 -6.94 2.25 -5.40
C GLU A 96 -7.61 1.99 -4.07
N LEU A 97 -7.51 0.75 -3.57
CA LEU A 97 -8.06 0.38 -2.26
C LEU A 97 -7.34 1.13 -1.14
N ALA A 98 -6.02 1.22 -1.20
CA ALA A 98 -5.23 1.95 -0.21
C ALA A 98 -5.58 3.45 -0.21
N PHE A 99 -5.66 4.09 -1.38
CA PHE A 99 -5.96 5.51 -1.50
C PHE A 99 -7.44 5.82 -1.21
N GLY A 100 -8.36 4.93 -1.62
CA GLY A 100 -9.78 5.00 -1.24
C GLY A 100 -9.99 4.90 0.27
N ALA A 101 -9.16 4.13 0.97
CA ALA A 101 -9.11 4.05 2.43
C ALA A 101 -8.31 5.20 3.08
N ARG A 102 -7.90 6.24 2.33
CA ARG A 102 -7.08 7.37 2.79
C ARG A 102 -5.68 6.97 3.26
N GLY A 103 -5.05 5.97 2.60
CA GLY A 103 -3.69 5.55 2.87
C GLY A 103 -2.68 6.70 2.82
N ARG A 104 -1.78 6.71 3.80
CA ARG A 104 -0.76 7.75 3.94
C ARG A 104 0.57 7.34 3.35
N PHE A 105 0.82 6.05 3.27
CA PHE A 105 1.99 5.49 2.62
C PHE A 105 1.58 4.39 1.64
N PHE A 106 2.07 4.50 0.43
CA PHE A 106 1.97 3.44 -0.59
C PHE A 106 3.24 3.42 -1.43
N ALA A 107 3.83 2.24 -1.55
CA ALA A 107 5.01 2.01 -2.37
C ALA A 107 4.87 0.72 -3.16
N ARG A 108 5.58 0.62 -4.27
CA ARG A 108 5.63 -0.58 -5.09
C ARG A 108 7.06 -0.96 -5.40
N CYS A 109 7.38 -2.24 -5.29
CA CYS A 109 8.64 -2.80 -5.75
C CYS A 109 8.39 -4.12 -6.47
N ILE A 110 9.44 -4.70 -7.04
CA ILE A 110 9.39 -6.01 -7.69
C ILE A 110 10.38 -6.95 -7.03
N ALA A 111 9.97 -8.17 -6.76
CA ALA A 111 10.75 -9.15 -5.98
C ALA A 111 12.14 -9.45 -6.56
N VAL A 112 12.30 -9.37 -7.88
CA VAL A 112 13.58 -9.61 -8.58
C VAL A 112 14.57 -8.43 -8.49
N ASP A 113 14.15 -7.26 -8.00
CA ASP A 113 15.02 -6.11 -7.75
C ASP A 113 15.23 -5.90 -6.24
N GLY A 114 16.14 -6.69 -5.68
CA GLY A 114 16.39 -6.68 -4.24
C GLY A 114 16.90 -5.33 -3.72
N ALA A 115 17.68 -4.60 -4.49
CA ALA A 115 18.22 -3.30 -4.06
C ALA A 115 17.10 -2.26 -3.93
N ALA A 116 16.26 -2.09 -4.96
CA ALA A 116 15.12 -1.19 -4.90
C ALA A 116 14.10 -1.61 -3.84
N SER A 117 13.88 -2.92 -3.67
CA SER A 117 12.98 -3.45 -2.64
C SER A 117 13.44 -3.11 -1.22
N VAL A 118 14.74 -3.19 -0.95
CA VAL A 118 15.31 -2.81 0.35
C VAL A 118 15.07 -1.34 0.67
N GLU A 119 15.26 -0.44 -0.30
CA GLU A 119 15.02 1.00 -0.07
C GLU A 119 13.54 1.30 0.19
N VAL A 120 12.63 0.67 -0.55
CA VAL A 120 11.18 0.78 -0.32
C VAL A 120 10.80 0.27 1.07
N LEU A 121 11.33 -0.88 1.50
CA LEU A 121 11.04 -1.45 2.82
C LEU A 121 11.63 -0.60 3.95
N LYS A 122 12.81 0.03 3.75
CA LYS A 122 13.35 1.00 4.71
C LYS A 122 12.46 2.24 4.85
N ALA A 123 11.97 2.78 3.73
CA ALA A 123 11.04 3.90 3.76
C ALA A 123 9.76 3.51 4.53
N ALA A 124 9.17 2.34 4.24
CA ALA A 124 8.02 1.84 4.97
C ALA A 124 8.27 1.66 6.47
N ALA A 125 9.46 1.15 6.86
CA ALA A 125 9.84 0.98 8.27
C ALA A 125 9.99 2.31 9.02
N ASN A 126 10.39 3.38 8.33
CA ASN A 126 10.60 4.71 8.90
C ASN A 126 9.29 5.53 8.95
N HIS A 127 8.32 5.21 8.09
CA HIS A 127 7.03 5.88 8.11
C HIS A 127 6.25 5.57 9.38
N LYS A 128 5.68 6.58 10.00
CA LYS A 128 4.83 6.42 11.19
C LYS A 128 3.36 6.33 10.79
N GLY A 129 2.81 5.14 10.83
CA GLY A 129 1.44 4.86 10.42
C GLY A 129 1.31 3.60 9.57
N ALA A 130 0.19 3.49 8.86
CA ALA A 130 -0.09 2.36 7.99
C ALA A 130 0.72 2.47 6.68
N SER A 131 1.76 1.67 6.55
CA SER A 131 2.53 1.54 5.31
C SER A 131 2.02 0.36 4.50
N VAL A 132 1.68 0.59 3.24
CA VAL A 132 1.32 -0.46 2.27
C VAL A 132 2.41 -0.56 1.23
N VAL A 133 3.02 -1.74 1.12
CA VAL A 133 4.03 -2.06 0.10
C VAL A 133 3.50 -3.17 -0.78
N GLU A 134 3.25 -2.86 -2.04
CA GLU A 134 2.93 -3.85 -3.05
C GLU A 134 4.22 -4.40 -3.65
N VAL A 135 4.43 -5.71 -3.54
CA VAL A 135 5.57 -6.40 -4.14
C VAL A 135 5.08 -7.20 -5.32
N LEU A 136 5.43 -6.77 -6.53
CA LEU A 136 5.17 -7.52 -7.75
C LEU A 136 5.99 -8.81 -7.72
N GLN A 137 5.31 -9.95 -7.69
CA GLN A 137 5.93 -11.26 -7.54
C GLN A 137 5.45 -12.21 -8.64
N ASN A 138 6.32 -13.06 -9.12
CA ASN A 138 5.97 -14.14 -10.04
C ASN A 138 5.56 -15.41 -9.27
N CYS A 139 4.56 -16.12 -9.77
CA CYS A 139 4.21 -17.46 -9.29
C CYS A 139 4.54 -18.50 -10.39
N VAL A 140 5.75 -19.04 -10.36
CA VAL A 140 6.27 -19.95 -11.38
C VAL A 140 5.43 -21.21 -11.60
N ILE A 141 4.53 -21.56 -10.68
CA ILE A 141 3.72 -22.79 -10.75
C ILE A 141 2.33 -22.52 -11.33
N PHE A 142 1.68 -21.44 -10.94
CA PHE A 142 0.26 -21.21 -11.24
C PHE A 142 -0.01 -19.97 -12.07
N ASN A 143 0.93 -19.01 -12.14
CA ASN A 143 0.79 -17.78 -12.92
C ASN A 143 2.18 -17.27 -13.34
N ASP A 144 2.91 -18.12 -14.09
CA ASP A 144 4.25 -17.77 -14.54
C ASP A 144 4.22 -16.66 -15.58
N GLY A 145 5.10 -15.69 -15.41
CA GLY A 145 5.24 -14.54 -16.31
C GLY A 145 4.25 -13.38 -16.04
N THR A 146 3.50 -13.41 -14.94
CA THR A 146 2.47 -12.36 -14.68
C THR A 146 3.02 -10.92 -14.69
N HIS A 147 4.30 -10.71 -14.40
CA HIS A 147 4.98 -9.41 -14.46
C HIS A 147 6.19 -9.42 -15.42
N ALA A 148 6.09 -10.18 -16.51
CA ALA A 148 7.21 -10.40 -17.43
C ALA A 148 7.80 -9.11 -18.02
N SER A 149 6.98 -8.08 -18.27
CA SER A 149 7.41 -6.79 -18.82
C SER A 149 8.48 -6.09 -17.97
N VAL A 150 8.53 -6.37 -16.67
CA VAL A 150 9.47 -5.76 -15.71
C VAL A 150 10.32 -6.80 -14.96
N ALA A 151 10.24 -8.08 -15.33
CA ALA A 151 10.96 -9.15 -14.64
C ALA A 151 12.47 -9.09 -14.86
N THR A 152 12.93 -8.72 -16.07
CA THR A 152 14.35 -8.58 -16.39
C THR A 152 14.86 -7.15 -16.14
N LYS A 153 16.18 -6.99 -16.07
CA LYS A 153 16.80 -5.66 -15.92
C LYS A 153 16.49 -4.78 -17.14
N GLU A 154 16.59 -5.34 -18.33
CA GLU A 154 16.29 -4.67 -19.61
C GLU A 154 14.80 -4.32 -19.70
N GLY A 155 13.92 -5.24 -19.27
CA GLY A 155 12.49 -5.00 -19.21
C GLY A 155 12.15 -3.83 -18.28
N ARG A 156 12.74 -3.78 -17.08
CA ARG A 156 12.56 -2.68 -16.15
C ARG A 156 13.09 -1.36 -16.70
N ALA A 157 14.24 -1.37 -17.33
CA ALA A 157 14.79 -0.16 -17.94
C ALA A 157 13.83 0.49 -18.94
N LYS A 158 13.06 -0.31 -19.68
CA LYS A 158 12.10 0.16 -20.69
C LYS A 158 10.71 0.44 -20.14
N ASN A 159 10.21 -0.44 -19.27
CA ASN A 159 8.80 -0.49 -18.89
C ASN A 159 8.53 -0.09 -17.43
N ALA A 160 9.54 0.34 -16.69
CA ALA A 160 9.36 0.82 -15.33
C ALA A 160 9.92 2.23 -15.14
N ILE A 161 9.30 2.97 -14.25
CA ILE A 161 9.80 4.25 -13.74
C ILE A 161 10.03 4.14 -12.24
N TYR A 162 11.25 4.47 -11.79
CA TYR A 162 11.60 4.51 -10.37
C TYR A 162 11.32 5.92 -9.85
N LEU A 163 10.31 6.03 -9.00
CA LEU A 163 9.90 7.30 -8.42
C LEU A 163 10.76 7.64 -7.19
N GLU A 164 11.36 8.82 -7.21
CA GLU A 164 12.10 9.40 -6.11
C GLU A 164 11.50 10.79 -5.81
N HIS A 165 11.21 11.07 -4.55
CA HIS A 165 10.69 12.38 -4.15
C HIS A 165 11.65 13.52 -4.56
N GLY A 166 11.09 14.58 -5.15
CA GLY A 166 11.84 15.75 -5.60
C GLY A 166 12.64 15.56 -6.89
N LYS A 167 12.52 14.40 -7.56
CA LYS A 167 13.20 14.12 -8.84
C LYS A 167 12.24 14.18 -10.01
N PRO A 168 12.72 14.56 -11.22
CA PRO A 168 11.94 14.45 -12.44
C PRO A 168 11.62 12.99 -12.76
N MET A 169 10.39 12.75 -13.19
CA MET A 169 9.88 11.43 -13.50
C MET A 169 10.37 10.95 -14.87
N LEU A 170 11.60 10.46 -14.90
CA LEU A 170 12.31 9.98 -16.10
C LEU A 170 12.45 8.47 -16.10
N PHE A 171 12.36 7.85 -17.28
CA PHE A 171 12.57 6.42 -17.49
C PHE A 171 13.17 6.12 -18.87
N GLY A 172 13.41 4.84 -19.18
CA GLY A 172 14.16 4.41 -20.35
C GLY A 172 15.61 4.08 -20.01
N GLU A 173 16.30 3.35 -20.88
CA GLU A 173 17.69 2.91 -20.66
C GLU A 173 18.64 4.09 -20.42
N ASN A 174 18.40 5.21 -21.12
CA ASN A 174 19.19 6.44 -21.02
C ASN A 174 18.37 7.60 -20.43
N LYS A 175 17.27 7.31 -19.72
CA LYS A 175 16.34 8.31 -19.22
C LYS A 175 15.79 9.24 -20.31
N GLU A 176 15.59 8.70 -21.50
CA GLU A 176 15.14 9.43 -22.69
C GLU A 176 13.65 9.73 -22.71
N PHE A 177 12.86 9.09 -21.84
CA PHE A 177 11.44 9.34 -21.68
C PHE A 177 11.12 10.01 -20.35
N GLY A 178 10.04 10.77 -20.33
CA GLY A 178 9.54 11.41 -19.12
C GLY A 178 8.01 11.53 -19.10
N LEU A 179 7.48 11.85 -17.94
CA LEU A 179 6.06 12.08 -17.74
C LEU A 179 5.76 13.58 -17.71
N MET A 180 4.78 14.00 -18.52
CA MET A 180 4.21 15.33 -18.50
C MET A 180 2.71 15.28 -18.19
N GLN A 181 2.16 16.37 -17.72
CA GLN A 181 0.72 16.54 -17.59
C GLN A 181 0.11 16.90 -18.94
N GLU A 182 -0.97 16.22 -19.31
CA GLU A 182 -1.80 16.56 -20.48
C GLU A 182 -3.27 16.66 -20.05
N GLY A 183 -3.77 17.86 -19.93
CA GLY A 183 -5.10 18.09 -19.35
C GLY A 183 -5.17 17.58 -17.91
N PHE A 184 -6.11 16.68 -17.62
CA PHE A 184 -6.21 15.98 -16.33
C PHE A 184 -5.46 14.64 -16.30
N GLY A 185 -4.80 14.26 -17.40
CA GLY A 185 -4.08 13.00 -17.54
C GLY A 185 -2.57 13.15 -17.45
N LEU A 186 -1.90 12.01 -17.71
CA LEU A 186 -0.47 11.93 -17.90
C LEU A 186 -0.17 11.59 -19.36
N LYS A 187 0.99 12.01 -19.83
CA LYS A 187 1.52 11.68 -21.14
C LYS A 187 2.98 11.31 -21.05
N VAL A 188 3.36 10.25 -21.75
CA VAL A 188 4.75 9.90 -21.98
C VAL A 188 5.29 10.77 -23.12
N VAL A 189 6.44 11.39 -22.89
CA VAL A 189 7.15 12.22 -23.87
C VAL A 189 8.60 11.80 -23.97
N LYS A 190 9.21 12.08 -25.13
CA LYS A 190 10.63 11.79 -25.36
C LYS A 190 11.44 13.09 -25.31
N LEU A 191 12.49 13.10 -24.51
CA LEU A 191 13.38 14.25 -24.38
C LEU A 191 14.08 14.54 -25.72
N GLY A 192 14.20 15.83 -26.04
CA GLY A 192 14.79 16.30 -27.29
C GLY A 192 13.83 16.33 -28.48
N GLU A 193 12.68 15.69 -28.40
CA GLU A 193 11.62 15.83 -29.44
C GLU A 193 10.73 17.04 -29.16
N ASN A 194 10.33 17.76 -30.18
CA ASN A 194 9.48 18.96 -30.08
C ASN A 194 9.99 20.03 -29.09
N GLY A 195 11.29 20.07 -28.80
CA GLY A 195 11.90 21.01 -27.88
C GLY A 195 11.71 20.65 -26.38
N ILE A 196 11.18 19.45 -26.08
CA ILE A 196 10.97 18.98 -24.72
C ILE A 196 12.30 18.75 -24.02
N THR A 197 12.43 19.30 -22.82
CA THR A 197 13.62 19.19 -21.98
C THR A 197 13.25 18.58 -20.60
N GLU A 198 14.24 18.24 -19.80
CA GLU A 198 14.02 17.75 -18.44
C GLU A 198 13.21 18.71 -17.55
N LYS A 199 13.26 20.01 -17.84
CA LYS A 199 12.52 21.05 -17.10
C LYS A 199 11.01 20.98 -17.31
N ASP A 200 10.58 20.34 -18.40
CA ASP A 200 9.18 20.18 -18.75
C ASP A 200 8.58 18.92 -18.10
N ILE A 201 9.44 18.06 -17.53
CA ILE A 201 9.03 16.80 -16.91
C ILE A 201 8.50 17.04 -15.50
N LEU A 202 7.39 16.38 -15.17
CA LEU A 202 6.81 16.42 -13.83
C LEU A 202 7.80 15.92 -12.77
N ILE A 203 7.90 16.66 -11.69
CA ILE A 203 8.67 16.26 -10.51
C ILE A 203 7.77 15.45 -9.59
N HIS A 204 8.27 14.30 -9.13
CA HIS A 204 7.53 13.48 -8.20
C HIS A 204 7.47 14.10 -6.81
N ASP A 205 6.26 14.27 -6.28
CA ASP A 205 6.03 14.70 -4.90
C ASP A 205 5.28 13.60 -4.13
N ALA A 206 6.04 12.78 -3.40
CA ALA A 206 5.47 11.74 -2.55
C ALA A 206 4.70 12.31 -1.35
N HIS A 207 4.99 13.55 -0.95
CA HIS A 207 4.42 14.20 0.25
C HIS A 207 3.21 15.08 -0.05
N CYS A 208 2.77 15.16 -1.31
CA CYS A 208 1.58 15.93 -1.68
C CYS A 208 0.34 15.41 -0.93
N GLN A 209 -0.41 16.31 -0.29
CA GLN A 209 -1.64 15.97 0.42
C GLN A 209 -2.73 15.47 -0.53
N ASP A 210 -2.87 16.12 -1.69
CA ASP A 210 -3.73 15.65 -2.77
C ASP A 210 -3.11 14.40 -3.41
N ASN A 211 -3.85 13.31 -3.41
CA ASN A 211 -3.39 12.01 -3.92
C ASN A 211 -3.73 11.79 -5.41
N THR A 212 -4.29 12.75 -6.10
CA THR A 212 -4.79 12.56 -7.47
C THR A 212 -3.68 12.14 -8.42
N LEU A 213 -2.54 12.84 -8.42
CA LEU A 213 -1.41 12.48 -9.27
C LEU A 213 -0.79 11.14 -8.82
N GLN A 214 -0.63 10.93 -7.53
CA GLN A 214 -0.07 9.69 -6.97
C GLN A 214 -0.93 8.47 -7.33
N LEU A 215 -2.27 8.61 -7.33
CA LEU A 215 -3.18 7.55 -7.79
C LEU A 215 -2.97 7.27 -9.29
N LYS A 216 -2.88 8.30 -10.13
CA LYS A 216 -2.59 8.12 -11.56
C LYS A 216 -1.27 7.41 -11.80
N LEU A 217 -0.20 7.79 -11.07
CA LEU A 217 1.10 7.12 -11.14
C LEU A 217 0.99 5.65 -10.75
N ALA A 218 0.25 5.34 -9.69
CA ALA A 218 0.07 3.97 -9.21
C ALA A 218 -0.74 3.09 -10.18
N LEU A 219 -1.60 3.70 -11.00
CA LEU A 219 -2.44 3.02 -12.01
C LEU A 219 -1.79 2.94 -13.40
N MET A 220 -0.59 3.51 -13.56
CA MET A 220 0.12 3.39 -14.84
C MET A 220 0.51 1.95 -15.13
N GLU A 221 0.19 1.49 -16.34
CA GLU A 221 0.55 0.17 -16.85
C GLU A 221 0.69 0.17 -18.38
N GLY A 222 1.40 -0.84 -18.88
CA GLY A 222 1.64 -0.98 -20.32
C GLY A 222 0.37 -1.26 -21.13
N PRO A 223 0.41 -1.02 -22.45
CA PRO A 223 1.60 -0.60 -23.19
C PRO A 223 1.91 0.90 -23.18
N ASP A 224 0.97 1.74 -22.76
CA ASP A 224 1.06 3.20 -22.93
C ASP A 224 1.93 3.88 -21.87
N PHE A 225 2.04 3.28 -20.68
CA PHE A 225 2.77 3.86 -19.55
C PHE A 225 3.75 2.85 -18.93
N PRO A 226 4.84 3.35 -18.32
CA PRO A 226 5.69 2.52 -17.49
C PRO A 226 5.00 2.16 -16.16
N ILE A 227 5.36 1.03 -15.58
CA ILE A 227 4.94 0.67 -14.22
C ILE A 227 5.73 1.52 -13.21
N ALA A 228 5.02 2.22 -12.33
CA ALA A 228 5.64 3.01 -11.27
C ALA A 228 6.15 2.11 -10.14
N LEU A 229 7.44 2.20 -9.84
CA LEU A 229 8.14 1.56 -8.73
C LEU A 229 8.72 2.63 -7.79
N GLY A 230 8.97 2.27 -6.54
CA GLY A 230 9.45 3.20 -5.51
C GLY A 230 8.35 3.66 -4.56
N VAL A 231 8.63 4.71 -3.80
CA VAL A 231 7.66 5.34 -2.88
C VAL A 231 6.77 6.28 -3.68
N ILE A 232 5.51 5.89 -3.86
CA ILE A 232 4.54 6.66 -4.65
C ILE A 232 3.88 7.74 -3.78
N ARG A 233 3.60 7.40 -2.51
CA ARG A 233 2.99 8.30 -1.52
C ARG A 233 3.60 8.09 -0.16
N GLU A 234 3.91 9.19 0.54
CA GLU A 234 4.38 9.21 1.91
C GLU A 234 3.96 10.52 2.57
N VAL A 235 2.88 10.50 3.34
CA VAL A 235 2.30 11.68 3.97
C VAL A 235 2.16 11.45 5.45
N GLU A 236 2.70 12.34 6.25
CA GLU A 236 2.58 12.29 7.70
C GLU A 236 1.13 12.55 8.17
N ALA A 237 0.69 11.76 9.13
CA ALA A 237 -0.58 11.95 9.82
C ALA A 237 -0.54 11.29 11.21
N PRO A 238 -1.36 11.76 12.15
CA PRO A 238 -1.49 11.10 13.46
C PRO A 238 -1.90 9.64 13.30
N THR A 239 -1.31 8.76 14.11
CA THR A 239 -1.75 7.37 14.18
C THR A 239 -2.99 7.23 15.06
N TYR A 240 -3.78 6.20 14.82
CA TYR A 240 -4.94 5.89 15.67
C TYR A 240 -4.53 5.71 17.13
N ASN A 241 -3.41 5.05 17.38
CA ASN A 241 -2.92 4.76 18.73
C ASN A 241 -2.56 6.05 19.49
N ASP A 242 -1.89 6.98 18.83
CA ASP A 242 -1.51 8.26 19.43
C ASP A 242 -2.75 9.12 19.68
N ALA A 243 -3.65 9.24 18.70
CA ALA A 243 -4.89 10.01 18.84
C ALA A 243 -5.78 9.50 19.98
N VAL A 244 -5.92 8.16 20.12
CA VAL A 244 -6.67 7.57 21.25
C VAL A 244 -5.97 7.82 22.57
N ALA A 245 -4.64 7.76 22.62
CA ALA A 245 -3.89 8.04 23.84
C ALA A 245 -4.05 9.50 24.29
N GLU A 246 -3.93 10.45 23.37
CA GLU A 246 -4.17 11.86 23.63
C GLU A 246 -5.60 12.10 24.16
N GLN A 247 -6.60 11.49 23.50
CA GLN A 247 -8.00 11.58 23.95
C GLN A 247 -8.19 11.04 25.37
N ILE A 248 -7.55 9.90 25.69
CA ILE A 248 -7.62 9.32 27.03
C ILE A 248 -7.02 10.28 28.08
N GLU A 249 -5.84 10.86 27.78
CA GLU A 249 -5.20 11.80 28.73
C GLU A 249 -6.03 13.10 28.88
N GLU A 250 -6.59 13.62 27.80
CA GLU A 250 -7.49 14.77 27.86
C GLU A 250 -8.71 14.49 28.73
N VAL A 251 -9.36 13.33 28.55
CA VAL A 251 -10.52 12.93 29.32
C VAL A 251 -10.18 12.72 30.82
N LYS A 252 -9.00 12.10 31.10
CA LYS A 252 -8.50 11.95 32.47
C LYS A 252 -8.29 13.30 33.15
N GLY A 253 -7.78 14.30 32.43
CA GLY A 253 -7.61 15.67 32.97
C GLY A 253 -8.93 16.37 33.30
N LYS A 254 -10.04 15.95 32.67
CA LYS A 254 -11.39 16.49 32.90
C LYS A 254 -12.21 15.67 33.88
N LYS A 255 -11.60 14.68 34.58
CA LYS A 255 -12.33 13.80 35.52
C LYS A 255 -12.98 14.56 36.61
N LYS A 256 -14.29 14.30 36.84
CA LYS A 256 -15.05 14.75 38.02
C LYS A 256 -14.86 13.83 39.23
N TYR A 257 -14.44 12.56 38.97
CA TYR A 257 -14.37 11.51 40.00
C TYR A 257 -12.99 10.87 39.97
N HIS A 258 -12.36 10.71 41.12
CA HIS A 258 -10.98 10.26 41.26
C HIS A 258 -10.86 8.77 41.66
N ASN A 259 -11.97 8.19 42.13
CA ASN A 259 -12.02 6.80 42.56
C ASN A 259 -13.40 6.17 42.27
N PHE A 260 -13.47 4.83 42.42
CA PHE A 260 -14.69 4.08 42.17
C PHE A 260 -15.83 4.45 43.13
N GLN A 261 -15.53 4.76 44.37
CA GLN A 261 -16.51 5.14 45.37
C GLN A 261 -17.21 6.47 45.02
N GLU A 262 -16.44 7.45 44.59
CA GLU A 262 -17.00 8.72 44.10
C GLU A 262 -17.89 8.53 42.89
N LEU A 263 -17.48 7.64 41.96
CA LEU A 263 -18.28 7.31 40.77
C LEU A 263 -19.62 6.65 41.14
N LEU A 264 -19.64 5.74 42.12
CA LEU A 264 -20.85 5.08 42.59
C LEU A 264 -21.84 6.08 43.27
N MET A 265 -21.30 7.12 43.89
CA MET A 265 -22.09 8.12 44.58
C MET A 265 -22.55 9.29 43.70
N THR A 266 -22.45 9.18 42.38
CA THR A 266 -22.79 10.25 41.43
C THR A 266 -24.28 10.41 41.20
N ASN A 267 -25.09 9.38 41.44
CA ASN A 267 -26.54 9.38 41.31
C ASN A 267 -27.21 9.29 42.68
N ASP A 268 -28.54 9.39 42.70
CA ASP A 268 -29.33 9.18 43.93
C ASP A 268 -28.96 7.82 44.53
N THR A 269 -28.43 7.86 45.73
CA THR A 269 -28.04 6.69 46.50
C THR A 269 -28.93 6.52 47.70
N TRP A 270 -29.19 5.27 48.13
CA TRP A 270 -29.93 4.97 49.37
C TRP A 270 -29.16 3.93 50.17
N GLU A 271 -29.28 4.01 51.47
CA GLU A 271 -28.77 2.96 52.35
C GLU A 271 -29.76 1.79 52.43
N VAL A 272 -29.26 0.60 52.23
CA VAL A 272 -30.00 -0.62 52.54
C VAL A 272 -29.77 -0.90 54.01
N LYS A 273 -30.83 -0.74 54.82
CA LYS A 273 -30.81 -1.05 56.26
C LYS A 273 -31.05 -2.54 56.49
#